data_1f9c9672a4206a3bb49944793daa1289
#
_entry.id   1f9c9672a4206a3bb49944793daa1289
#
_cell.length_a   1.000
_cell.length_b   1.000
_cell.length_c   1.000
_cell.angle_alpha   90.00
_cell.angle_beta   90.00
_cell.angle_gamma   90.00
#
_symmetry.space_group_name_H-M   'P 1'
#
loop_
_entity.id
_entity.type
_entity.pdbx_description
1 polymer ?
#
loop_
_entity_poly.entity_id
_entity_poly.type
_entity_poly.pdbx_seq_one_letter_code
_entity_poly.pdbx_strand_id
1 'polypeptide(L)'
;SRFDKDMIALAKRFRILESSEPHLLFEHSADKVIVFRRAGLLFAFNFHPALSHSDYCFEAPPGKYRMIFNSDGPEYGGHDRLQPDQYHLTQFDTSMQRTRNLLSLYLPTRTGMVLLLEGQRV
;
A
#
# COMPACT_ATOMS: atom_id res chain seq x y z
N SER A 1 4.40 -20.55 5.18
CA SER A 1 4.74 -20.31 3.79
C SER A 1 5.82 -19.23 3.67
N ARG A 2 6.38 -19.10 2.49
CA ARG A 2 7.41 -18.09 2.24
C ARG A 2 6.85 -16.67 2.43
N PHE A 3 5.61 -16.45 2.02
CA PHE A 3 4.97 -15.15 2.21
C PHE A 3 4.91 -14.77 3.68
N ASP A 4 4.51 -15.70 4.54
CA ASP A 4 4.43 -15.44 5.98
C ASP A 4 5.80 -15.14 6.57
N LYS A 5 6.83 -15.87 6.14
CA LYS A 5 8.21 -15.63 6.59
C LYS A 5 8.68 -14.24 6.23
N ASP A 6 8.43 -13.82 4.98
CA ASP A 6 8.85 -12.52 4.50
C ASP A 6 8.07 -11.39 5.17
N MET A 7 6.79 -11.59 5.47
CA MET A 7 6.01 -10.61 6.24
C MET A 7 6.54 -10.47 7.66
N ILE A 8 6.91 -11.57 8.31
CA ILE A 8 7.50 -11.53 9.64
C ILE A 8 8.84 -10.79 9.61
N ALA A 9 9.67 -11.06 8.61
CA ALA A 9 10.95 -10.38 8.46
C ALA A 9 10.75 -8.88 8.23
N LEU A 10 9.77 -8.50 7.42
CA LEU A 10 9.42 -7.11 7.19
C LEU A 10 8.97 -6.44 8.48
N ALA A 11 8.11 -7.10 9.25
CA ALA A 11 7.62 -6.57 10.51
C ALA A 11 8.77 -6.32 11.49
N LYS A 12 9.72 -7.22 11.56
CA LYS A 12 10.89 -7.08 12.43
C LYS A 12 11.79 -5.94 11.96
N ARG A 13 12.06 -5.89 10.66
CA ARG A 13 12.95 -4.86 10.07
C ARG A 13 12.44 -3.45 10.35
N PHE A 14 11.15 -3.22 10.24
CA PHE A 14 10.55 -1.91 10.41
C PHE A 14 9.92 -1.70 11.78
N ARG A 15 10.06 -2.66 12.69
CA ARG A 15 9.51 -2.60 14.05
C ARG A 15 8.02 -2.30 14.06
N ILE A 16 7.29 -2.90 13.14
CA ILE A 16 5.86 -2.61 12.97
C ILE A 16 5.08 -2.90 14.24
N LEU A 17 5.40 -4.00 14.91
CA LEU A 17 4.69 -4.41 16.13
C LEU A 17 5.01 -3.55 17.34
N GLU A 18 6.09 -2.78 17.28
CA GLU A 18 6.51 -1.88 18.37
C GLU A 18 6.02 -0.45 18.16
N SER A 19 5.45 -0.16 17.01
CA SER A 19 4.99 1.18 16.67
C SER A 19 3.60 1.43 17.25
N SER A 20 3.12 2.67 17.10
CA SER A 20 1.76 3.03 17.45
C SER A 20 0.75 2.22 16.64
N GLU A 21 -0.52 2.29 17.02
CA GLU A 21 -1.57 1.57 16.35
C GLU A 21 -1.71 1.94 14.88
N PRO A 22 -2.23 1.03 14.04
CA PRO A 22 -2.47 1.34 12.63
C PRO A 22 -3.41 2.53 12.49
N HIS A 23 -3.12 3.38 11.52
CA HIS A 23 -3.95 4.53 11.20
C HIS A 23 -4.66 4.25 9.88
N LEU A 24 -5.98 4.08 9.94
CA LEU A 24 -6.78 3.82 8.75
C LEU A 24 -6.82 5.07 7.86
N LEU A 25 -6.40 4.94 6.61
CA LEU A 25 -6.45 6.02 5.64
C LEU A 25 -7.67 5.94 4.74
N PHE A 26 -8.08 4.73 4.35
CA PHE A 26 -9.14 4.54 3.38
C PHE A 26 -9.71 3.13 3.48
N GLU A 27 -11.02 3.02 3.30
CA GLU A 27 -11.70 1.73 3.25
C GLU A 27 -12.93 1.87 2.35
N HIS A 28 -13.13 0.88 1.49
CA HIS A 28 -14.30 0.83 0.63
C HIS A 28 -14.82 -0.61 0.54
N SER A 29 -15.98 -0.86 1.14
CA SER A 29 -16.50 -2.22 1.29
C SER A 29 -16.86 -2.88 -0.04
N ALA A 30 -17.46 -2.14 -0.96
CA ALA A 30 -17.85 -2.69 -2.27
C ALA A 30 -16.65 -3.05 -3.12
N ASP A 31 -15.61 -2.22 -3.10
CA ASP A 31 -14.37 -2.48 -3.82
C ASP A 31 -13.48 -3.49 -3.09
N LYS A 32 -13.75 -3.74 -1.81
CA LYS A 32 -12.97 -4.61 -0.94
C LYS A 32 -11.52 -4.15 -0.82
N VAL A 33 -11.35 -2.83 -0.68
CA VAL A 33 -10.04 -2.19 -0.54
C VAL A 33 -9.90 -1.63 0.87
N ILE A 34 -8.73 -1.83 1.45
CA ILE A 34 -8.37 -1.19 2.71
C ILE A 34 -6.94 -0.68 2.64
N VAL A 35 -6.72 0.53 3.14
CA VAL A 35 -5.41 1.17 3.19
C VAL A 35 -5.18 1.71 4.59
N PHE A 36 -4.06 1.37 5.18
CA PHE A 36 -3.71 1.91 6.49
C PHE A 36 -2.22 2.22 6.55
N ARG A 37 -1.85 3.02 7.55
CA ARG A 37 -0.47 3.43 7.76
C ARG A 37 0.01 3.00 9.15
N ARG A 38 1.24 2.52 9.22
CA ARG A 38 1.87 2.15 10.49
C ARG A 38 3.39 2.17 10.32
N ALA A 39 4.09 2.74 11.30
CA ALA A 39 5.56 2.74 11.32
C ALA A 39 6.21 3.30 10.04
N GLY A 40 5.64 4.35 9.46
CA GLY A 40 6.17 4.96 8.24
C GLY A 40 5.86 4.19 6.97
N LEU A 41 5.12 3.10 7.09
CA LEU A 41 4.73 2.25 5.97
C LEU A 41 3.26 2.43 5.65
N LEU A 42 2.93 2.30 4.38
CA LEU A 42 1.56 2.30 3.89
C LEU A 42 1.23 0.91 3.38
N PHE A 43 0.15 0.33 3.89
CA PHE A 43 -0.32 -0.99 3.53
C PHE A 43 -1.60 -0.84 2.72
N ALA A 44 -1.62 -1.39 1.51
CA ALA A 44 -2.79 -1.33 0.64
C ALA A 44 -3.18 -2.75 0.23
N PHE A 45 -4.45 -3.10 0.43
CA PHE A 45 -4.96 -4.44 0.12
C PHE A 45 -6.19 -4.36 -0.75
N ASN A 46 -6.21 -5.16 -1.80
CA ASN A 46 -7.40 -5.42 -2.59
C ASN A 46 -7.80 -6.88 -2.36
N PHE A 47 -8.87 -7.08 -1.61
CA PHE A 47 -9.40 -8.42 -1.30
C PHE A 47 -10.44 -8.88 -2.31
N HIS A 48 -10.72 -8.09 -3.33
CA HIS A 48 -11.75 -8.45 -4.29
C HIS A 48 -11.36 -9.71 -5.05
N PRO A 49 -12.26 -10.68 -5.17
CA PRO A 49 -11.92 -11.96 -5.81
C PRO A 49 -11.82 -11.88 -7.33
N ALA A 50 -12.35 -10.83 -7.94
CA ALA A 50 -12.47 -10.74 -9.41
C ALA A 50 -12.02 -9.42 -10.01
N LEU A 51 -12.02 -8.31 -9.25
CA LEU A 51 -11.74 -6.99 -9.82
C LEU A 51 -10.37 -6.45 -9.42
N SER A 52 -9.56 -6.13 -10.42
CA SER A 52 -8.38 -5.29 -10.25
C SER A 52 -8.79 -3.84 -10.46
N HIS A 53 -8.16 -2.92 -9.74
CA HIS A 53 -8.47 -1.50 -9.83
C HIS A 53 -7.27 -0.76 -10.42
N SER A 54 -7.47 -0.13 -11.58
CA SER A 54 -6.46 0.73 -12.20
C SER A 54 -6.62 2.13 -11.65
N ASP A 55 -5.50 2.81 -11.43
CA ASP A 55 -5.49 4.21 -10.97
C ASP A 55 -6.42 4.46 -9.79
N TYR A 56 -6.34 3.59 -8.80
CA TYR A 56 -7.17 3.69 -7.61
C TYR A 56 -6.64 4.80 -6.71
N CYS A 57 -7.44 5.86 -6.53
CA CYS A 57 -7.03 7.06 -5.81
C CYS A 57 -7.59 7.12 -4.40
N PHE A 58 -6.77 7.55 -3.45
CA PHE A 58 -7.19 7.80 -2.08
C PHE A 58 -6.27 8.85 -1.45
N GLU A 59 -6.74 9.49 -0.38
CA GLU A 59 -5.92 10.46 0.33
C GLU A 59 -4.80 9.75 1.10
N ALA A 60 -3.60 10.35 1.03
CA ALA A 60 -2.44 9.85 1.76
C ALA A 60 -1.53 11.02 2.13
N PRO A 61 -0.65 10.88 3.13
CA PRO A 61 0.34 11.89 3.41
C PRO A 61 1.16 12.22 2.17
N PRO A 62 1.46 13.51 1.93
CA PRO A 62 2.13 13.92 0.69
C PRO A 62 3.55 13.38 0.62
N GLY A 63 3.97 13.04 -0.59
CA GLY A 63 5.34 12.64 -0.84
C GLY A 63 5.49 11.58 -1.89
N LYS A 64 6.66 10.95 -1.87
CA LYS A 64 7.06 9.91 -2.81
C LYS A 64 7.08 8.57 -2.08
N TYR A 65 6.32 7.61 -2.59
CA TYR A 65 6.20 6.28 -2.01
C TYR A 65 6.92 5.26 -2.89
N ARG A 66 7.71 4.40 -2.27
CA ARG A 66 8.38 3.29 -2.96
C ARG A 66 7.76 1.97 -2.52
N MET A 67 7.35 1.15 -3.48
CA MET A 67 6.84 -0.18 -3.17
C MET A 67 7.99 -1.08 -2.76
N ILE A 68 7.94 -1.64 -1.54
CA ILE A 68 9.00 -2.49 -1.01
C ILE A 68 8.57 -3.95 -0.87
N PHE A 69 7.28 -4.22 -1.05
CA PHE A 69 6.74 -5.57 -0.89
C PHE A 69 5.40 -5.67 -1.61
N ASN A 70 5.14 -6.80 -2.26
CA ASN A 70 3.82 -7.11 -2.79
C ASN A 70 3.60 -8.62 -2.81
N SER A 71 2.36 -9.04 -2.61
CA SER A 71 1.99 -10.45 -2.57
C SER A 71 1.75 -11.05 -3.95
N ASP A 72 1.83 -10.24 -5.00
CA ASP A 72 1.61 -10.70 -6.38
C ASP A 72 2.90 -11.17 -7.04
N GLY A 73 4.01 -11.18 -6.32
CA GLY A 73 5.29 -11.65 -6.84
C GLY A 73 5.28 -13.14 -7.15
N PRO A 74 6.08 -13.57 -8.15
CA PRO A 74 6.12 -14.98 -8.54
C PRO A 74 6.61 -15.89 -7.42
N GLU A 75 7.44 -15.41 -6.50
CA GLU A 75 7.93 -16.17 -5.35
C GLU A 75 6.80 -16.57 -4.39
N TYR A 76 5.62 -15.94 -4.47
CA TYR A 76 4.44 -16.26 -3.67
C TYR A 76 3.34 -16.93 -4.47
N GLY A 77 3.64 -17.32 -5.72
CA GLY A 77 2.63 -17.88 -6.61
C GLY A 77 1.70 -16.87 -7.22
N GLY A 78 2.06 -15.59 -7.16
CA GLY A 78 1.27 -14.52 -7.74
C GLY A 78 1.45 -14.41 -9.25
N HIS A 79 0.75 -13.45 -9.85
CA HIS A 79 0.74 -13.26 -11.30
C HIS A 79 1.78 -12.26 -11.80
N ASP A 80 2.61 -11.75 -10.90
CA ASP A 80 3.69 -10.81 -11.23
C ASP A 80 3.21 -9.58 -12.03
N ARG A 81 2.07 -9.03 -11.62
CA ARG A 81 1.45 -7.88 -12.30
C ARG A 81 2.02 -6.53 -11.87
N LEU A 82 2.80 -6.49 -10.80
CA LEU A 82 3.37 -5.27 -10.25
C LEU A 82 4.85 -5.23 -10.50
N GLN A 83 5.35 -4.06 -10.93
CA GLN A 83 6.77 -3.86 -11.15
C GLN A 83 7.48 -3.65 -9.81
N PRO A 84 8.55 -4.41 -9.51
CA PRO A 84 9.30 -4.23 -8.27
C PRO A 84 9.90 -2.83 -8.16
N ASP A 85 10.01 -2.31 -6.93
CA ASP A 85 10.65 -1.03 -6.63
C ASP A 85 10.05 0.15 -7.37
N GLN A 86 8.79 0.07 -7.75
CA GLN A 86 8.13 1.21 -8.39
C GLN A 86 7.90 2.35 -7.40
N TYR A 87 7.88 3.57 -7.91
CA TYR A 87 7.64 4.78 -7.14
C TYR A 87 6.31 5.40 -7.53
N HIS A 88 5.66 6.04 -6.55
CA HIS A 88 4.41 6.76 -6.77
C HIS A 88 4.47 8.08 -6.03
N LEU A 89 4.16 9.18 -6.74
CA LEU A 89 4.11 10.51 -6.16
C LEU A 89 2.66 10.90 -5.90
N THR A 90 2.41 11.50 -4.74
CA THR A 90 1.09 12.06 -4.48
C THR A 90 0.85 13.27 -5.37
N GLN A 91 -0.41 13.51 -5.71
CA GLN A 91 -0.85 14.63 -6.54
C GLN A 91 -1.70 15.57 -5.71
N PHE A 92 -1.52 16.88 -5.92
CA PHE A 92 -2.39 17.87 -5.31
C PHE A 92 -3.76 17.83 -5.95
N ASP A 93 -4.78 17.93 -5.12
CA ASP A 93 -6.17 18.02 -5.57
C ASP A 93 -6.89 19.08 -4.76
N THR A 94 -7.52 20.04 -5.46
CA THR A 94 -8.28 21.12 -4.83
C THR A 94 -9.75 21.11 -5.24
N SER A 95 -10.20 20.04 -5.92
CA SER A 95 -11.54 19.97 -6.49
C SER A 95 -12.66 19.86 -5.43
N MET A 96 -12.32 19.51 -4.18
CA MET A 96 -13.28 19.30 -3.11
C MET A 96 -13.30 20.45 -2.09
N GLN A 97 -13.01 21.65 -2.52
CA GLN A 97 -12.99 22.85 -1.66
C GLN A 97 -12.00 22.77 -0.50
N ARG A 98 -11.06 21.85 -0.57
CA ARG A 98 -9.94 21.74 0.36
C ARG A 98 -8.77 21.10 -0.37
N THR A 99 -7.58 21.40 0.11
CA THR A 99 -6.38 20.80 -0.45
C THR A 99 -6.25 19.35 0.04
N ARG A 100 -6.07 18.44 -0.88
CA ARG A 100 -5.81 17.03 -0.59
C ARG A 100 -4.59 16.57 -1.34
N ASN A 101 -3.95 15.54 -0.82
CA ASN A 101 -2.90 14.82 -1.54
C ASN A 101 -3.43 13.43 -1.87
N LEU A 102 -3.44 13.08 -3.13
CA LEU A 102 -3.97 11.80 -3.59
C LEU A 102 -2.86 10.90 -4.08
N LEU A 103 -2.89 9.66 -3.66
CA LEU A 103 -2.03 8.60 -4.16
C LEU A 103 -2.87 7.72 -5.08
N SER A 104 -2.31 7.39 -6.26
CA SER A 104 -3.00 6.54 -7.24
C SER A 104 -2.20 5.27 -7.43
N LEU A 105 -2.83 4.13 -7.24
CA LEU A 105 -2.17 2.83 -7.31
C LEU A 105 -2.94 1.86 -8.21
N TYR A 106 -2.20 0.97 -8.87
CA TYR A 106 -2.79 -0.21 -9.47
C TYR A 106 -2.89 -1.29 -8.39
N LEU A 107 -4.11 -1.71 -8.08
CA LEU A 107 -4.38 -2.71 -7.05
C LEU A 107 -4.92 -3.99 -7.71
N PRO A 108 -4.04 -4.95 -8.05
CA PRO A 108 -4.49 -6.22 -8.63
C PRO A 108 -5.38 -7.00 -7.66
N THR A 109 -6.22 -7.88 -8.21
CA THR A 109 -7.07 -8.75 -7.39
C THR A 109 -6.26 -9.53 -6.37
N ARG A 110 -6.81 -9.67 -5.15
CA ARG A 110 -6.26 -10.52 -4.09
C ARG A 110 -4.79 -10.21 -3.80
N THR A 111 -4.45 -8.93 -3.86
CA THR A 111 -3.06 -8.49 -3.68
C THR A 111 -2.94 -7.52 -2.53
N GLY A 112 -1.89 -7.69 -1.74
CA GLY A 112 -1.47 -6.72 -0.75
C GLY A 112 -0.11 -6.15 -1.13
N MET A 113 0.10 -4.88 -0.83
CA MET A 113 1.39 -4.23 -1.07
C MET A 113 1.77 -3.34 0.11
N VAL A 114 3.06 -3.13 0.26
CA VAL A 114 3.61 -2.24 1.28
C VAL A 114 4.48 -1.20 0.59
N LEU A 115 4.22 0.06 0.91
CA LEU A 115 4.99 1.18 0.35
C LEU A 115 5.65 1.96 1.48
N LEU A 116 6.86 2.43 1.21
CA LEU A 116 7.62 3.26 2.14
C LEU A 116 7.57 4.69 1.66
N LEU A 117 7.14 5.60 2.55
CA LEU A 117 7.19 7.03 2.27
C LEU A 117 8.65 7.48 2.40
N GLU A 118 9.21 8.00 1.30
CA GLU A 118 10.59 8.44 1.26
C GLU A 118 10.82 9.57 2.27
N GLY A 119 11.96 9.50 2.94
CA GLY A 119 12.30 10.46 3.97
C GLY A 119 11.80 10.10 5.36
N GLN A 120 10.99 9.05 5.49
CA GLN A 120 10.53 8.58 6.80
C GLN A 120 11.61 7.71 7.45
N ARG A 121 11.74 7.87 8.76
CA ARG A 121 12.57 6.99 9.58
C ARG A 121 11.71 5.91 10.19
N VAL A 122 12.25 4.73 10.19
CA VAL A 122 11.53 3.57 10.70
C VAL A 122 12.33 2.92 11.81
#